data_5b260c5b2e5196391141a12cf57f38ae
#
_entry.id   5b260c5b2e5196391141a12cf57f38ae
#
_cell.length_a   1.000
_cell.length_b   1.000
_cell.length_c   1.000
_cell.angle_alpha   90.00
_cell.angle_beta   90.00
_cell.angle_gamma   90.00
#
_symmetry.space_group_name_H-M   'P 1'
#
loop_
_entity.id
_entity.type
_entity.pdbx_description
1 polymer ?
#
loop_
_entity_poly.entity_id
_entity_poly.type
_entity_poly.pdbx_seq_one_letter_code
_entity_poly.pdbx_strand_id
1 'polypeptide(L)'
;MKNRSIRIALAAATVVLGVAAAPVQAQQMPAWEAQLYEAAKKEKEFTVYTAHYSTEEASRLCAAFETRYSGVKCNFVRTTAQVAFQRLQQDMMAKVAVASVFSSTDVSHYPALKKKNQLLAYRPHNLDKVVDSLKQYSDPEGYYTVTAAALMLITYNTELVPQAEAPKNWPDLLNPKWKDKVSIGHPAFSGYVGTWVVLMQKLYGWDYFEKLEKNSPQIGRSVNDTVTMLNAKERWVAAGPEATTMQSRDKGNPLGVVYPTDGSLLMVSPSGIPANAPAPNAAKLYVEFMLDKEAAEVQVKSHSLSVIKGIKAAPGAKPLEDIKVVRPTEEEITVGIPEVKAKFRDTFGI
;
A
#
# COMPACT_ATOMS: atom_id res chain seq x y z
N MET A 1 68.22 32.57 -58.46
CA MET A 1 67.40 33.25 -57.46
C MET A 1 66.68 32.19 -56.62
N LYS A 2 67.06 31.98 -55.35
CA LYS A 2 66.59 30.83 -54.47
C LYS A 2 65.42 31.29 -53.60
N ASN A 3 64.28 30.63 -53.79
CA ASN A 3 63.15 30.77 -52.91
C ASN A 3 63.25 29.82 -51.68
N ARG A 4 63.37 30.34 -50.52
CA ARG A 4 63.31 29.62 -49.24
C ARG A 4 61.89 29.60 -48.76
N SER A 5 61.22 28.42 -48.71
CA SER A 5 59.94 28.18 -48.06
C SER A 5 60.17 27.88 -46.58
N ILE A 6 59.58 28.70 -45.71
CA ILE A 6 59.56 28.53 -44.26
C ILE A 6 58.35 27.62 -43.94
N ARG A 7 58.64 26.43 -43.40
CA ARG A 7 57.60 25.55 -42.84
C ARG A 7 57.42 25.86 -41.39
N ILE A 8 56.22 26.39 -41.02
CA ILE A 8 55.76 26.55 -39.61
C ILE A 8 55.13 25.26 -39.17
N ALA A 9 55.72 24.58 -38.17
CA ALA A 9 55.16 23.42 -37.53
C ALA A 9 54.25 23.89 -36.40
N LEU A 10 52.93 23.63 -36.53
CA LEU A 10 51.95 23.83 -35.45
C LEU A 10 51.95 22.58 -34.59
N ALA A 11 52.43 22.66 -33.35
CA ALA A 11 52.29 21.61 -32.35
C ALA A 11 50.92 21.76 -31.65
N ALA A 12 50.02 20.84 -31.95
CA ALA A 12 48.74 20.76 -31.23
C ALA A 12 48.96 19.99 -29.92
N ALA A 13 48.89 20.69 -28.78
CA ALA A 13 48.88 20.08 -27.45
C ALA A 13 47.47 19.60 -27.13
N THR A 14 47.25 18.29 -27.18
CA THR A 14 45.97 17.68 -26.74
C THR A 14 46.00 17.54 -25.24
N VAL A 15 45.26 18.40 -24.56
CA VAL A 15 44.99 18.27 -23.10
C VAL A 15 43.90 17.23 -22.91
N VAL A 16 44.28 16.04 -22.46
CA VAL A 16 43.35 14.99 -22.02
C VAL A 16 42.93 15.33 -20.60
N LEU A 17 41.75 15.93 -20.44
CA LEU A 17 41.07 16.05 -19.13
C LEU A 17 40.59 14.65 -18.70
N GLY A 18 41.38 13.99 -17.87
CA GLY A 18 40.93 12.80 -17.16
C GLY A 18 39.85 13.15 -16.15
N VAL A 19 38.61 12.87 -16.50
CA VAL A 19 37.50 12.87 -15.51
C VAL A 19 37.74 11.64 -14.64
N ALA A 20 38.32 11.86 -13.45
CA ALA A 20 38.36 10.83 -12.41
C ALA A 20 36.93 10.58 -11.95
N ALA A 21 36.32 9.50 -12.39
CA ALA A 21 35.08 8.99 -11.81
C ALA A 21 35.36 8.64 -10.34
N ALA A 22 34.85 9.44 -9.42
CA ALA A 22 34.86 9.09 -7.99
C ALA A 22 34.20 7.71 -7.85
N PRO A 23 34.80 6.76 -7.11
CA PRO A 23 34.16 5.48 -6.88
C PRO A 23 32.84 5.76 -6.14
N VAL A 24 31.73 5.31 -6.72
CA VAL A 24 30.45 5.21 -6.00
C VAL A 24 30.73 4.24 -4.85
N GLN A 25 30.91 4.81 -3.66
CA GLN A 25 31.13 4.03 -2.46
C GLN A 25 29.85 3.24 -2.22
N ALA A 26 29.87 1.95 -2.51
CA ALA A 26 28.78 1.04 -2.14
C ALA A 26 28.56 1.22 -0.63
N GLN A 27 27.37 1.74 -0.26
CA GLN A 27 27.06 2.02 1.13
C GLN A 27 27.12 0.68 1.88
N GLN A 28 28.13 0.52 2.73
CA GLN A 28 28.31 -0.71 3.49
C GLN A 28 27.07 -0.96 4.35
N MET A 29 26.56 -2.18 4.28
CA MET A 29 25.45 -2.65 5.11
C MET A 29 25.77 -2.41 6.59
N PRO A 30 24.89 -1.76 7.37
CA PRO A 30 25.09 -1.54 8.80
C PRO A 30 25.33 -2.88 9.53
N ALA A 31 26.14 -2.87 10.58
CA ALA A 31 26.50 -4.09 11.30
C ALA A 31 25.28 -4.85 11.85
N TRP A 32 24.26 -4.14 12.36
CA TRP A 32 23.02 -4.75 12.84
C TRP A 32 22.25 -5.45 11.69
N GLU A 33 22.23 -4.85 10.50
CA GLU A 33 21.57 -5.42 9.31
C GLU A 33 22.30 -6.66 8.82
N ALA A 34 23.64 -6.62 8.79
CA ALA A 34 24.48 -7.76 8.42
C ALA A 34 24.25 -8.95 9.39
N GLN A 35 24.20 -8.70 10.71
CA GLN A 35 23.92 -9.74 11.71
C GLN A 35 22.54 -10.36 11.53
N LEU A 36 21.51 -9.52 11.27
CA LEU A 36 20.15 -9.96 11.06
C LEU A 36 20.04 -10.78 9.77
N TYR A 37 20.72 -10.35 8.71
CA TYR A 37 20.78 -11.08 7.45
C TYR A 37 21.44 -12.45 7.58
N GLU A 38 22.57 -12.56 8.30
CA GLU A 38 23.21 -13.86 8.56
C GLU A 38 22.31 -14.80 9.37
N ALA A 39 21.51 -14.27 10.28
CA ALA A 39 20.52 -15.05 11.01
C ALA A 39 19.35 -15.50 10.11
N ALA A 40 18.84 -14.59 9.26
CA ALA A 40 17.78 -14.88 8.30
C ALA A 40 18.18 -15.93 7.26
N LYS A 41 19.44 -15.94 6.80
CA LYS A 41 19.94 -16.98 5.87
C LYS A 41 19.82 -18.40 6.44
N LYS A 42 19.95 -18.56 7.75
CA LYS A 42 19.79 -19.87 8.41
C LYS A 42 18.33 -20.35 8.37
N GLU A 43 17.37 -19.43 8.30
CA GLU A 43 15.94 -19.69 8.21
C GLU A 43 15.50 -20.01 6.77
N LYS A 44 16.29 -19.60 5.75
CA LYS A 44 16.17 -19.88 4.31
C LYS A 44 14.97 -19.21 3.64
N GLU A 45 13.80 -19.27 4.25
CA GLU A 45 12.57 -18.73 3.67
C GLU A 45 11.60 -18.22 4.75
N PHE A 46 10.71 -17.33 4.35
CA PHE A 46 9.61 -16.85 5.19
C PHE A 46 8.37 -16.57 4.35
N THR A 47 7.22 -16.46 5.01
CA THR A 47 5.94 -16.19 4.35
C THR A 47 5.28 -14.93 4.90
N VAL A 48 4.86 -14.04 4.01
CA VAL A 48 4.08 -12.83 4.34
C VAL A 48 2.60 -13.10 4.05
N TYR A 49 1.74 -12.97 5.07
CA TYR A 49 0.30 -12.84 4.83
C TYR A 49 -0.02 -11.36 4.62
N THR A 50 -0.49 -10.98 3.45
CA THR A 50 -0.72 -9.58 3.09
C THR A 50 -2.10 -9.33 2.49
N ALA A 51 -2.71 -8.22 2.90
CA ALA A 51 -3.98 -7.74 2.37
C ALA A 51 -3.86 -6.37 1.68
N HIS A 52 -2.71 -5.73 1.73
CA HIS A 52 -2.51 -4.36 1.24
C HIS A 52 -2.23 -4.32 -0.26
N TYR A 53 -1.25 -5.08 -0.70
CA TYR A 53 -0.71 -5.01 -2.05
C TYR A 53 -1.56 -5.76 -3.09
N SER A 54 -1.43 -5.38 -4.37
CA SER A 54 -1.79 -6.27 -5.47
C SER A 54 -0.84 -7.49 -5.49
N THR A 55 -1.23 -8.58 -6.14
CA THR A 55 -0.35 -9.75 -6.29
C THR A 55 0.94 -9.37 -7.02
N GLU A 56 0.84 -8.50 -8.02
CA GLU A 56 1.99 -8.02 -8.80
C GLU A 56 2.95 -7.18 -7.97
N GLU A 57 2.43 -6.28 -7.12
CA GLU A 57 3.25 -5.47 -6.22
C GLU A 57 3.93 -6.32 -5.14
N ALA A 58 3.20 -7.27 -4.51
CA ALA A 58 3.77 -8.19 -3.55
C ALA A 58 4.90 -9.03 -4.15
N SER A 59 4.73 -9.48 -5.41
CA SER A 59 5.77 -10.21 -6.14
C SER A 59 7.01 -9.36 -6.38
N ARG A 60 6.84 -8.07 -6.76
CA ARG A 60 7.97 -7.14 -6.96
C ARG A 60 8.71 -6.84 -5.65
N LEU A 61 7.98 -6.67 -4.55
CA LEU A 61 8.57 -6.45 -3.22
C LEU A 61 9.40 -7.67 -2.77
N CYS A 62 8.87 -8.89 -2.94
CA CYS A 62 9.61 -10.10 -2.66
C CYS A 62 10.85 -10.25 -3.55
N ALA A 63 10.73 -9.98 -4.85
CA ALA A 63 11.87 -10.03 -5.78
C ALA A 63 12.98 -9.02 -5.42
N ALA A 64 12.62 -7.80 -5.05
CA ALA A 64 13.57 -6.79 -4.59
C ALA A 64 14.25 -7.21 -3.27
N PHE A 65 13.48 -7.74 -2.33
CA PHE A 65 14.01 -8.30 -1.09
C PHE A 65 15.02 -9.43 -1.36
N GLU A 66 14.68 -10.40 -2.21
CA GLU A 66 15.57 -11.53 -2.57
C GLU A 66 16.81 -11.09 -3.32
N THR A 67 16.72 -10.00 -4.08
CA THR A 67 17.89 -9.38 -4.76
C THR A 67 18.85 -8.80 -3.75
N ARG A 68 18.36 -8.07 -2.74
CA ARG A 68 19.19 -7.48 -1.69
C ARG A 68 19.72 -8.52 -0.71
N TYR A 69 18.91 -9.50 -0.36
CA TYR A 69 19.22 -10.51 0.66
C TYR A 69 19.21 -11.92 0.06
N SER A 70 20.17 -12.15 -0.85
CA SER A 70 20.34 -13.44 -1.53
C SER A 70 20.41 -14.61 -0.55
N GLY A 71 19.72 -15.71 -0.85
CA GLY A 71 19.65 -16.89 0.00
C GLY A 71 18.54 -16.87 1.09
N VAL A 72 17.69 -15.80 1.11
CA VAL A 72 16.48 -15.75 1.92
C VAL A 72 15.28 -15.62 0.99
N LYS A 73 14.48 -16.69 0.86
CA LYS A 73 13.31 -16.74 -0.03
C LYS A 73 12.12 -16.02 0.61
N CYS A 74 11.49 -15.12 -0.14
CA CYS A 74 10.26 -14.43 0.24
C CYS A 74 9.05 -15.07 -0.42
N ASN A 75 8.18 -15.71 0.36
CA ASN A 75 6.88 -16.20 -0.08
C ASN A 75 5.77 -15.28 0.42
N PHE A 76 4.64 -15.21 -0.30
CA PHE A 76 3.49 -14.44 0.17
C PHE A 76 2.16 -15.14 -0.12
N VAL A 77 1.19 -14.87 0.76
CA VAL A 77 -0.23 -15.21 0.57
C VAL A 77 -1.00 -13.90 0.56
N ARG A 78 -1.45 -13.51 -0.64
CA ARG A 78 -2.26 -12.32 -0.83
C ARG A 78 -3.74 -12.67 -0.78
N THR A 79 -4.47 -12.03 0.16
CA THR A 79 -5.92 -12.16 0.28
C THR A 79 -6.52 -10.89 0.90
N THR A 80 -7.82 -10.87 1.21
CA THR A 80 -8.44 -9.73 1.91
C THR A 80 -8.11 -9.74 3.40
N ALA A 81 -8.19 -8.58 4.06
CA ALA A 81 -7.76 -8.41 5.44
C ALA A 81 -8.41 -9.42 6.41
N GLN A 82 -9.71 -9.59 6.30
CA GLN A 82 -10.46 -10.48 7.21
C GLN A 82 -10.10 -11.95 6.97
N VAL A 83 -9.91 -12.34 5.70
CA VAL A 83 -9.52 -13.72 5.36
C VAL A 83 -8.08 -14.00 5.81
N ALA A 84 -7.16 -13.05 5.63
CA ALA A 84 -5.79 -13.20 6.14
C ALA A 84 -5.76 -13.34 7.66
N PHE A 85 -6.55 -12.53 8.37
CA PHE A 85 -6.65 -12.59 9.82
C PHE A 85 -7.25 -13.91 10.31
N GLN A 86 -8.35 -14.35 9.70
CA GLN A 86 -8.97 -15.65 10.04
C GLN A 86 -7.99 -16.81 9.82
N ARG A 87 -7.26 -16.79 8.69
CA ARG A 87 -6.25 -17.81 8.41
C ARG A 87 -5.14 -17.80 9.47
N LEU A 88 -4.60 -16.62 9.82
CA LEU A 88 -3.60 -16.50 10.87
C LEU A 88 -4.11 -17.07 12.21
N GLN A 89 -5.37 -16.76 12.59
CA GLN A 89 -5.95 -17.30 13.82
C GLN A 89 -6.12 -18.83 13.76
N GLN A 90 -6.52 -19.37 12.60
CA GLN A 90 -6.64 -20.83 12.41
C GLN A 90 -5.27 -21.53 12.51
N ASP A 91 -4.24 -20.98 11.85
CA ASP A 91 -2.87 -21.49 11.92
C ASP A 91 -2.37 -21.52 13.37
N MET A 92 -2.59 -20.44 14.13
CA MET A 92 -2.21 -20.36 15.54
C MET A 92 -2.97 -21.37 16.41
N MET A 93 -4.28 -21.54 16.22
CA MET A 93 -5.08 -22.52 16.95
C MET A 93 -4.65 -23.97 16.63
N ALA A 94 -4.32 -24.24 15.38
CA ALA A 94 -3.81 -25.53 14.94
C ALA A 94 -2.34 -25.78 15.33
N LYS A 95 -1.66 -24.77 15.95
CA LYS A 95 -0.22 -24.79 16.26
C LYS A 95 0.66 -25.00 15.03
N VAL A 96 0.19 -24.53 13.87
CA VAL A 96 0.92 -24.55 12.62
C VAL A 96 1.49 -23.15 12.39
N ALA A 97 2.82 -23.04 12.29
CA ALA A 97 3.49 -21.78 12.05
C ALA A 97 3.78 -21.60 10.56
N VAL A 98 2.99 -20.78 9.86
CA VAL A 98 3.15 -20.49 8.42
C VAL A 98 3.58 -19.05 8.19
N ALA A 99 2.82 -18.08 8.70
CA ALA A 99 3.14 -16.68 8.52
C ALA A 99 4.31 -16.25 9.42
N SER A 100 5.32 -15.63 8.81
CA SER A 100 6.39 -14.93 9.54
C SER A 100 6.11 -13.43 9.64
N VAL A 101 5.34 -12.88 8.69
CA VAL A 101 4.86 -11.48 8.72
C VAL A 101 3.37 -11.46 8.43
N PHE A 102 2.63 -10.66 9.18
CA PHE A 102 1.22 -10.37 8.96
C PHE A 102 1.04 -8.89 8.65
N SER A 103 0.53 -8.58 7.44
CA SER A 103 0.24 -7.22 7.00
C SER A 103 -1.24 -7.09 6.66
N SER A 104 -1.94 -6.20 7.36
CA SER A 104 -3.39 -6.04 7.25
C SER A 104 -3.80 -4.59 7.02
N THR A 105 -4.84 -4.39 6.23
CA THR A 105 -5.50 -3.10 6.01
C THR A 105 -6.59 -2.81 7.05
N ASP A 106 -6.87 -3.76 7.94
CA ASP A 106 -7.71 -3.56 9.12
C ASP A 106 -6.83 -3.44 10.36
N VAL A 107 -6.64 -2.21 10.82
CA VAL A 107 -5.74 -1.92 11.95
C VAL A 107 -6.25 -2.50 13.27
N SER A 108 -7.54 -2.81 13.40
CA SER A 108 -8.14 -3.42 14.60
C SER A 108 -7.60 -4.82 14.90
N HIS A 109 -7.02 -5.49 13.90
CA HIS A 109 -6.42 -6.80 14.07
C HIS A 109 -5.22 -6.78 15.04
N TYR A 110 -4.44 -5.71 15.04
CA TYR A 110 -3.20 -5.64 15.82
C TYR A 110 -3.42 -5.52 17.33
N PRO A 111 -4.30 -4.63 17.84
CA PRO A 111 -4.67 -4.62 19.25
C PRO A 111 -5.25 -5.96 19.71
N ALA A 112 -6.06 -6.63 18.86
CA ALA A 112 -6.62 -7.94 19.16
C ALA A 112 -5.55 -9.03 19.29
N LEU A 113 -4.55 -9.04 18.40
CA LEU A 113 -3.40 -9.96 18.46
C LEU A 113 -2.50 -9.65 19.65
N LYS A 114 -2.20 -8.35 19.89
CA LYS A 114 -1.36 -7.90 21.01
C LYS A 114 -1.96 -8.34 22.36
N LYS A 115 -3.26 -8.10 22.56
CA LYS A 115 -3.99 -8.50 23.78
C LYS A 115 -3.90 -10.00 24.07
N LYS A 116 -3.75 -10.83 23.03
CA LYS A 116 -3.61 -12.30 23.16
C LYS A 116 -2.14 -12.76 23.20
N ASN A 117 -1.16 -11.86 23.26
CA ASN A 117 0.28 -12.15 23.17
C ASN A 117 0.63 -12.94 21.89
N GLN A 118 -0.03 -12.64 20.79
CA GLN A 118 0.14 -13.30 19.49
C GLN A 118 1.09 -12.57 18.54
N LEU A 119 1.74 -11.49 19.00
CA LEU A 119 2.75 -10.74 18.27
C LEU A 119 4.08 -10.72 19.01
N LEU A 120 5.16 -10.74 18.25
CA LEU A 120 6.52 -10.52 18.72
C LEU A 120 6.81 -9.01 18.71
N ALA A 121 7.28 -8.46 19.81
CA ALA A 121 7.73 -7.08 19.87
C ALA A 121 9.06 -6.92 19.12
N TYR A 122 9.10 -6.02 18.16
CA TYR A 122 10.30 -5.64 17.42
C TYR A 122 10.19 -4.18 16.98
N ARG A 123 11.07 -3.32 17.50
CA ARG A 123 11.17 -1.93 17.06
C ARG A 123 12.21 -1.83 15.95
N PRO A 124 11.82 -1.52 14.71
CA PRO A 124 12.75 -1.44 13.60
C PRO A 124 13.79 -0.30 13.75
N HIS A 125 15.01 -0.55 13.34
CA HIS A 125 16.07 0.45 13.23
C HIS A 125 15.72 1.55 12.22
N ASN A 126 15.06 1.16 11.13
CA ASN A 126 14.67 2.07 10.06
C ASN A 126 13.40 2.89 10.36
N LEU A 127 12.79 2.77 11.56
CA LEU A 127 11.56 3.50 11.92
C LEU A 127 11.70 5.02 11.77
N ASP A 128 12.88 5.57 11.99
CA ASP A 128 13.13 7.02 11.88
C ASP A 128 13.07 7.54 10.44
N LYS A 129 13.20 6.66 9.43
CA LYS A 129 13.02 6.98 8.02
C LYS A 129 11.55 7.20 7.65
N VAL A 130 10.59 6.73 8.46
CA VAL A 130 9.16 6.88 8.22
C VAL A 130 8.76 8.35 8.33
N VAL A 131 7.85 8.78 7.44
CA VAL A 131 7.22 10.11 7.48
C VAL A 131 6.58 10.34 8.85
N ASP A 132 6.86 11.50 9.47
CA ASP A 132 6.51 11.72 10.86
C ASP A 132 5.00 11.63 11.13
N SER A 133 4.16 12.11 10.19
CA SER A 133 2.71 12.00 10.27
C SER A 133 2.18 10.55 10.22
N LEU A 134 2.98 9.61 9.72
CA LEU A 134 2.61 8.18 9.63
C LEU A 134 3.17 7.35 10.78
N LYS A 135 4.20 7.81 11.49
CA LYS A 135 4.80 7.09 12.63
C LYS A 135 3.79 6.77 13.73
N GLN A 136 2.80 7.65 13.95
CA GLN A 136 1.76 7.47 14.96
C GLN A 136 0.91 6.20 14.76
N TYR A 137 0.93 5.61 13.56
CA TYR A 137 0.23 4.36 13.23
C TYR A 137 1.08 3.10 13.48
N SER A 138 2.25 3.27 14.10
CA SER A 138 3.07 2.17 14.63
C SER A 138 2.86 2.04 16.13
N ASP A 139 2.91 0.81 16.63
CA ASP A 139 2.79 0.56 18.06
C ASP A 139 4.02 1.08 18.82
N PRO A 140 3.87 1.89 19.85
CA PRO A 140 5.01 2.43 20.61
C PRO A 140 5.85 1.35 21.32
N GLU A 141 5.24 0.19 21.62
CA GLU A 141 5.94 -0.96 22.21
C GLU A 141 6.55 -1.90 21.15
N GLY A 142 6.36 -1.62 19.84
CA GLY A 142 6.98 -2.33 18.73
C GLY A 142 6.28 -3.61 18.30
N TYR A 143 5.03 -3.86 18.65
CA TYR A 143 4.31 -5.06 18.20
C TYR A 143 3.88 -5.01 16.73
N TYR A 144 3.76 -3.82 16.18
CA TYR A 144 3.51 -3.61 14.73
C TYR A 144 4.04 -2.26 14.28
N THR A 145 4.38 -2.17 13.01
CA THR A 145 4.96 -0.96 12.41
C THR A 145 4.26 -0.66 11.10
N VAL A 146 3.93 0.61 10.84
CA VAL A 146 3.38 1.04 9.55
C VAL A 146 4.43 0.80 8.45
N THR A 147 4.09 -0.04 7.47
CA THR A 147 4.98 -0.42 6.36
C THR A 147 4.41 -0.05 5.00
N ALA A 148 3.16 0.36 4.96
CA ALA A 148 2.50 0.79 3.73
C ALA A 148 1.40 1.80 4.01
N ALA A 149 1.15 2.65 3.01
CA ALA A 149 0.04 3.58 2.97
C ALA A 149 -0.53 3.67 1.54
N ALA A 150 -1.81 4.01 1.43
CA ALA A 150 -2.49 4.19 0.15
C ALA A 150 -3.71 5.10 0.32
N LEU A 151 -4.36 5.45 -0.78
CA LEU A 151 -5.60 6.20 -0.77
C LEU A 151 -6.77 5.35 -1.28
N MET A 152 -7.90 5.53 -0.63
CA MET A 152 -9.19 5.22 -1.20
C MET A 152 -9.86 6.53 -1.58
N LEU A 153 -10.33 6.60 -2.81
CA LEU A 153 -10.85 7.80 -3.43
C LEU A 153 -11.95 7.45 -4.45
N ILE A 154 -12.39 8.42 -5.24
CA ILE A 154 -13.36 8.16 -6.29
C ILE A 154 -12.62 7.73 -7.56
N THR A 155 -13.04 6.63 -8.15
CA THR A 155 -12.51 6.11 -9.42
C THR A 155 -13.61 6.00 -10.45
N TYR A 156 -13.28 6.10 -11.73
CA TYR A 156 -14.28 6.08 -12.80
C TYR A 156 -13.70 5.57 -14.13
N ASN A 157 -14.58 5.13 -15.02
CA ASN A 157 -14.22 4.77 -16.38
C ASN A 157 -14.31 6.03 -17.28
N THR A 158 -13.20 6.43 -17.89
CA THR A 158 -13.08 7.68 -18.66
C THR A 158 -13.75 7.66 -20.02
N GLU A 159 -14.08 6.47 -20.55
CA GLU A 159 -14.88 6.35 -21.78
C GLU A 159 -16.38 6.51 -21.51
N LEU A 160 -16.84 6.19 -20.29
CA LEU A 160 -18.25 6.23 -19.92
C LEU A 160 -18.63 7.52 -19.19
N VAL A 161 -17.66 8.16 -18.53
CA VAL A 161 -17.86 9.38 -17.74
C VAL A 161 -16.82 10.41 -18.14
N PRO A 162 -17.21 11.50 -18.81
CA PRO A 162 -16.32 12.63 -19.05
C PRO A 162 -15.78 13.18 -17.73
N GLN A 163 -14.52 13.62 -17.71
CA GLN A 163 -13.86 14.12 -16.50
C GLN A 163 -14.65 15.25 -15.81
N ALA A 164 -15.27 16.13 -16.59
CA ALA A 164 -16.08 17.25 -16.06
C ALA A 164 -17.34 16.79 -15.30
N GLU A 165 -17.85 15.58 -15.62
CA GLU A 165 -19.05 14.98 -15.02
C GLU A 165 -18.75 13.98 -13.90
N ALA A 166 -17.48 13.62 -13.73
CA ALA A 166 -17.07 12.70 -12.66
C ALA A 166 -17.44 13.26 -11.28
N PRO A 167 -17.82 12.40 -10.33
CA PRO A 167 -18.11 12.81 -8.96
C PRO A 167 -16.93 13.56 -8.35
N LYS A 168 -17.16 14.67 -7.64
CA LYS A 168 -16.10 15.52 -7.06
C LYS A 168 -15.94 15.34 -5.56
N ASN A 169 -16.92 14.78 -4.90
CA ASN A 169 -16.95 14.50 -3.47
C ASN A 169 -17.75 13.21 -3.20
N TRP A 170 -17.67 12.69 -1.99
CA TRP A 170 -18.34 11.44 -1.66
C TRP A 170 -19.88 11.48 -1.82
N PRO A 171 -20.59 12.57 -1.42
CA PRO A 171 -22.03 12.68 -1.65
C PRO A 171 -22.44 12.67 -3.14
N ASP A 172 -21.57 13.04 -4.08
CA ASP A 172 -21.90 12.99 -5.50
C ASP A 172 -22.21 11.56 -5.99
N LEU A 173 -21.70 10.51 -5.30
CA LEU A 173 -22.04 9.12 -5.61
C LEU A 173 -23.52 8.79 -5.32
N LEU A 174 -24.20 9.63 -4.53
CA LEU A 174 -25.61 9.47 -4.21
C LEU A 174 -26.56 10.05 -5.28
N ASN A 175 -26.01 10.76 -6.29
CA ASN A 175 -26.83 11.35 -7.34
C ASN A 175 -27.57 10.23 -8.13
N PRO A 176 -28.91 10.33 -8.33
CA PRO A 176 -29.67 9.32 -9.07
C PRO A 176 -29.19 9.03 -10.50
N LYS A 177 -28.41 9.94 -11.11
CA LYS A 177 -27.77 9.68 -12.42
C LYS A 177 -26.83 8.47 -12.41
N TRP A 178 -26.38 8.06 -11.23
CA TRP A 178 -25.49 6.91 -11.00
C TRP A 178 -26.25 5.61 -10.66
N LYS A 179 -27.58 5.59 -10.77
CA LYS A 179 -28.34 4.35 -10.56
C LYS A 179 -27.79 3.24 -11.45
N ASP A 180 -27.54 2.07 -10.87
CA ASP A 180 -26.92 0.89 -11.49
C ASP A 180 -25.51 1.12 -12.08
N LYS A 181 -24.81 2.21 -11.66
CA LYS A 181 -23.50 2.60 -12.20
C LYS A 181 -22.39 2.69 -11.13
N VAL A 182 -22.72 2.52 -9.88
CA VAL A 182 -21.77 2.60 -8.76
C VAL A 182 -21.21 1.22 -8.44
N SER A 183 -19.92 1.13 -8.11
CA SER A 183 -19.38 -0.05 -7.43
C SER A 183 -18.67 0.32 -6.13
N ILE A 184 -18.77 -0.57 -5.15
CA ILE A 184 -18.12 -0.50 -3.85
C ILE A 184 -17.62 -1.88 -3.43
N GLY A 185 -16.77 -1.95 -2.42
CA GLY A 185 -16.38 -3.22 -1.80
C GLY A 185 -17.30 -3.58 -0.62
N HIS A 186 -16.99 -4.72 0.03
CA HIS A 186 -17.73 -5.23 1.18
C HIS A 186 -16.92 -5.14 2.48
N PRO A 187 -17.42 -4.46 3.54
CA PRO A 187 -16.68 -4.25 4.78
C PRO A 187 -16.39 -5.54 5.57
N ALA A 188 -17.18 -6.60 5.35
CA ALA A 188 -16.94 -7.89 6.01
C ALA A 188 -15.69 -8.63 5.51
N PHE A 189 -15.14 -8.24 4.37
CA PHE A 189 -13.94 -8.86 3.79
C PHE A 189 -12.74 -7.91 3.74
N SER A 190 -12.96 -6.63 3.46
CA SER A 190 -11.92 -5.66 3.19
C SER A 190 -11.79 -4.61 4.29
N GLY A 191 -10.60 -4.51 4.90
CA GLY A 191 -10.29 -3.46 5.87
C GLY A 191 -10.34 -2.05 5.26
N TYR A 192 -9.98 -1.89 3.97
CA TYR A 192 -10.19 -0.63 3.24
C TYR A 192 -11.64 -0.20 3.28
N VAL A 193 -12.53 -1.12 2.90
CA VAL A 193 -13.98 -0.81 2.84
C VAL A 193 -14.55 -0.61 4.24
N GLY A 194 -14.14 -1.43 5.21
CA GLY A 194 -14.55 -1.24 6.60
C GLY A 194 -14.21 0.16 7.12
N THR A 195 -12.98 0.60 6.91
CA THR A 195 -12.54 1.95 7.30
C THR A 195 -13.28 3.05 6.53
N TRP A 196 -13.56 2.85 5.23
CA TRP A 196 -14.35 3.79 4.44
C TRP A 196 -15.79 3.90 4.93
N VAL A 197 -16.43 2.78 5.26
CA VAL A 197 -17.80 2.80 5.79
C VAL A 197 -17.86 3.52 7.13
N VAL A 198 -16.89 3.30 8.02
CA VAL A 198 -16.76 4.05 9.30
C VAL A 198 -16.61 5.54 9.03
N LEU A 199 -15.75 5.92 8.07
CA LEU A 199 -15.53 7.33 7.70
C LEU A 199 -16.82 7.97 7.15
N MET A 200 -17.51 7.31 6.22
CA MET A 200 -18.75 7.85 5.65
C MET A 200 -19.85 7.98 6.69
N GLN A 201 -19.99 7.01 7.60
CA GLN A 201 -20.92 7.12 8.74
C GLN A 201 -20.55 8.31 9.64
N LYS A 202 -19.26 8.54 9.88
CA LYS A 202 -18.80 9.69 10.68
C LYS A 202 -19.09 11.03 10.02
N LEU A 203 -18.88 11.15 8.72
CA LEU A 203 -19.02 12.42 7.98
C LEU A 203 -20.48 12.74 7.62
N TYR A 204 -21.28 11.73 7.29
CA TYR A 204 -22.59 11.91 6.68
C TYR A 204 -23.72 11.15 7.36
N GLY A 205 -23.44 10.42 8.43
CA GLY A 205 -24.42 9.53 9.06
C GLY A 205 -24.69 8.27 8.24
N TRP A 206 -25.53 7.38 8.80
CA TRP A 206 -25.89 6.13 8.11
C TRP A 206 -26.80 6.36 6.89
N ASP A 207 -27.56 7.45 6.86
CA ASP A 207 -28.37 7.91 5.72
C ASP A 207 -27.59 7.91 4.39
N TYR A 208 -26.26 8.10 4.44
CA TYR A 208 -25.41 8.00 3.26
C TYR A 208 -25.56 6.65 2.57
N PHE A 209 -25.51 5.56 3.32
CA PHE A 209 -25.62 4.21 2.78
C PHE A 209 -27.04 3.84 2.38
N GLU A 210 -28.07 4.32 3.09
CA GLU A 210 -29.47 4.15 2.70
C GLU A 210 -29.80 4.87 1.39
N LYS A 211 -29.16 6.02 1.14
CA LYS A 211 -29.26 6.72 -0.14
C LYS A 211 -28.43 6.05 -1.22
N LEU A 212 -27.24 5.53 -0.90
CA LEU A 212 -26.40 4.83 -1.84
C LEU A 212 -27.03 3.51 -2.31
N GLU A 213 -27.75 2.82 -1.43
CA GLU A 213 -28.49 1.60 -1.76
C GLU A 213 -29.52 1.84 -2.87
N LYS A 214 -30.20 3.00 -2.89
CA LYS A 214 -31.14 3.39 -3.94
C LYS A 214 -30.52 3.49 -5.33
N ASN A 215 -29.19 3.66 -5.40
CA ASN A 215 -28.42 3.60 -6.63
C ASN A 215 -28.02 2.18 -7.02
N SER A 216 -28.46 1.15 -6.30
CA SER A 216 -28.19 -0.27 -6.59
C SER A 216 -26.71 -0.55 -6.88
N PRO A 217 -25.79 -0.22 -5.95
CA PRO A 217 -24.37 -0.40 -6.22
C PRO A 217 -24.03 -1.89 -6.35
N GLN A 218 -23.12 -2.22 -7.25
CA GLN A 218 -22.53 -3.56 -7.31
C GLN A 218 -21.45 -3.66 -6.23
N ILE A 219 -21.54 -4.70 -5.41
CA ILE A 219 -20.70 -4.89 -4.24
C ILE A 219 -19.76 -6.07 -4.46
N GLY A 220 -18.46 -5.77 -4.55
CA GLY A 220 -17.39 -6.76 -4.63
C GLY A 220 -16.89 -7.16 -3.25
N ARG A 221 -16.20 -8.29 -3.12
CA ARG A 221 -15.58 -8.72 -1.86
C ARG A 221 -14.43 -7.81 -1.44
N SER A 222 -13.61 -7.40 -2.40
CA SER A 222 -12.44 -6.55 -2.22
C SER A 222 -12.68 -5.15 -2.77
N VAL A 223 -11.98 -4.15 -2.23
CA VAL A 223 -11.93 -2.83 -2.86
C VAL A 223 -11.36 -2.90 -4.28
N ASN A 224 -10.50 -3.87 -4.60
CA ASN A 224 -9.94 -4.05 -5.94
C ASN A 224 -10.96 -4.57 -6.96
N ASP A 225 -12.03 -5.21 -6.52
CA ASP A 225 -13.09 -5.69 -7.43
C ASP A 225 -13.79 -4.52 -8.13
N THR A 226 -13.80 -3.32 -7.50
CA THR A 226 -14.32 -2.10 -8.12
C THR A 226 -13.56 -1.75 -9.40
N VAL A 227 -12.24 -1.94 -9.43
CA VAL A 227 -11.40 -1.71 -10.62
C VAL A 227 -11.76 -2.70 -11.73
N THR A 228 -12.01 -3.97 -11.38
CA THR A 228 -12.45 -4.99 -12.34
C THR A 228 -13.80 -4.62 -12.97
N MET A 229 -14.76 -4.18 -12.15
CA MET A 229 -16.09 -3.77 -12.60
C MET A 229 -16.05 -2.54 -13.51
N LEU A 230 -15.16 -1.57 -13.21
CA LEU A 230 -14.95 -0.39 -14.06
C LEU A 230 -14.31 -0.77 -15.40
N ASN A 231 -13.31 -1.68 -15.39
CA ASN A 231 -12.66 -2.17 -16.62
C ASN A 231 -13.64 -2.93 -17.51
N ALA A 232 -14.50 -3.74 -16.92
CA ALA A 232 -15.53 -4.49 -17.62
C ALA A 232 -16.70 -3.61 -18.10
N LYS A 233 -16.69 -2.31 -17.75
CA LYS A 233 -17.80 -1.35 -18.02
C LYS A 233 -19.14 -1.76 -17.38
N GLU A 234 -19.09 -2.68 -16.40
CA GLU A 234 -20.27 -3.07 -15.62
C GLU A 234 -20.73 -1.93 -14.71
N ARG A 235 -19.78 -1.13 -14.24
CA ARG A 235 -20.01 0.09 -13.44
C ARG A 235 -19.15 1.23 -13.99
N TRP A 236 -19.56 2.45 -13.70
CA TRP A 236 -18.99 3.66 -14.28
C TRP A 236 -18.16 4.46 -13.29
N VAL A 237 -18.58 4.47 -12.03
CA VAL A 237 -17.95 5.17 -10.92
C VAL A 237 -17.82 4.24 -9.70
N ALA A 238 -16.85 4.50 -8.83
CA ALA A 238 -16.64 3.67 -7.66
C ALA A 238 -16.01 4.42 -6.48
N ALA A 239 -16.21 3.89 -5.28
CA ALA A 239 -15.31 4.11 -4.15
C ALA A 239 -14.19 3.08 -4.26
N GLY A 240 -13.02 3.49 -4.80
CA GLY A 240 -11.97 2.58 -5.24
C GLY A 240 -10.57 2.94 -4.74
N PRO A 241 -9.60 2.02 -4.92
CA PRO A 241 -8.22 2.24 -4.53
C PRO A 241 -7.46 3.02 -5.60
N GLU A 242 -6.69 4.05 -5.21
CA GLU A 242 -5.86 4.81 -6.14
C GLU A 242 -4.85 3.91 -6.87
N ALA A 243 -4.00 3.22 -6.12
CA ALA A 243 -2.87 2.47 -6.66
C ALA A 243 -3.28 1.44 -7.73
N THR A 244 -4.26 0.59 -7.44
CA THR A 244 -4.71 -0.44 -8.39
C THR A 244 -5.40 0.18 -9.61
N THR A 245 -6.11 1.29 -9.44
CA THR A 245 -6.73 2.03 -10.55
C THR A 245 -5.67 2.62 -11.48
N MET A 246 -4.64 3.25 -10.91
CA MET A 246 -3.53 3.82 -11.67
C MET A 246 -2.68 2.74 -12.36
N GLN A 247 -2.42 1.60 -11.70
CA GLN A 247 -1.77 0.44 -12.31
C GLN A 247 -2.58 -0.09 -13.51
N SER A 248 -3.91 -0.10 -13.39
CA SER A 248 -4.80 -0.51 -14.48
C SER A 248 -4.76 0.47 -15.65
N ARG A 249 -4.74 1.77 -15.36
CA ARG A 249 -4.58 2.83 -16.37
C ARG A 249 -3.25 2.70 -17.13
N ASP A 250 -2.15 2.42 -16.42
CA ASP A 250 -0.83 2.26 -17.04
C ASP A 250 -0.77 1.04 -17.99
N LYS A 251 -1.68 0.08 -17.81
CA LYS A 251 -1.89 -1.06 -18.74
C LYS A 251 -2.81 -0.71 -19.93
N GLY A 252 -3.20 0.56 -20.06
CA GLY A 252 -4.04 1.06 -21.17
C GLY A 252 -5.53 1.01 -20.92
N ASN A 253 -5.99 0.65 -19.71
CA ASN A 253 -7.41 0.67 -19.38
C ASN A 253 -7.91 2.12 -19.19
N PRO A 254 -9.15 2.44 -19.62
CA PRO A 254 -9.68 3.80 -19.57
C PRO A 254 -10.18 4.16 -18.17
N LEU A 255 -9.29 4.26 -17.21
CA LEU A 255 -9.63 4.59 -15.83
C LEU A 255 -9.05 5.94 -15.40
N GLY A 256 -9.83 6.65 -14.58
CA GLY A 256 -9.44 7.90 -13.94
C GLY A 256 -9.65 7.88 -12.43
N VAL A 257 -8.99 8.80 -11.75
CA VAL A 257 -9.13 9.04 -10.31
C VAL A 257 -9.55 10.46 -10.05
N VAL A 258 -10.36 10.67 -9.02
CA VAL A 258 -10.71 11.97 -8.47
C VAL A 258 -10.36 11.98 -7.00
N TYR A 259 -9.55 12.95 -6.59
CA TYR A 259 -9.29 13.23 -5.19
C TYR A 259 -10.47 14.02 -4.63
N PRO A 260 -11.32 13.44 -3.77
CA PRO A 260 -12.54 14.09 -3.31
C PRO A 260 -12.25 15.39 -2.58
N THR A 261 -13.04 16.44 -2.85
CA THR A 261 -12.87 17.76 -2.22
C THR A 261 -13.14 17.75 -0.72
N ASP A 262 -13.94 16.82 -0.26
CA ASP A 262 -14.23 16.52 1.14
C ASP A 262 -13.16 15.62 1.81
N GLY A 263 -12.27 15.02 1.05
CA GLY A 263 -11.05 14.34 1.47
C GLY A 263 -10.95 12.90 0.99
N SER A 264 -9.75 12.51 0.55
CA SER A 264 -9.39 11.12 0.25
C SER A 264 -9.16 10.35 1.54
N LEU A 265 -9.64 9.12 1.63
CA LEU A 265 -9.38 8.28 2.79
C LEU A 265 -7.93 7.80 2.78
N LEU A 266 -7.15 8.22 3.78
CA LEU A 266 -5.82 7.67 4.02
C LEU A 266 -5.93 6.28 4.65
N MET A 267 -5.44 5.29 3.94
CA MET A 267 -5.26 3.95 4.45
C MET A 267 -3.82 3.76 4.91
N VAL A 268 -3.66 3.15 6.07
CA VAL A 268 -2.37 2.68 6.56
C VAL A 268 -2.44 1.18 6.77
N SER A 269 -1.35 0.52 6.51
CA SER A 269 -1.24 -0.93 6.65
C SER A 269 0.02 -1.27 7.45
N PRO A 270 -0.13 -1.51 8.75
CA PRO A 270 0.97 -2.01 9.54
C PRO A 270 1.36 -3.45 9.17
N SER A 271 2.58 -3.82 9.53
CA SER A 271 3.06 -5.20 9.56
C SER A 271 3.45 -5.56 10.98
N GLY A 272 3.06 -6.75 11.42
CA GLY A 272 3.46 -7.35 12.70
C GLY A 272 4.07 -8.73 12.47
N ILE A 273 4.90 -9.16 13.40
CA ILE A 273 5.53 -10.47 13.38
C ILE A 273 4.74 -11.38 14.33
N PRO A 274 4.12 -12.48 13.85
CA PRO A 274 3.47 -13.44 14.75
C PRO A 274 4.42 -13.99 15.81
N ALA A 275 3.93 -14.15 17.03
CA ALA A 275 4.75 -14.65 18.15
C ALA A 275 5.33 -16.06 17.92
N ASN A 276 4.64 -16.86 17.07
CA ASN A 276 5.07 -18.19 16.63
C ASN A 276 5.68 -18.20 15.23
N ALA A 277 6.18 -17.06 14.73
CA ALA A 277 6.74 -16.96 13.39
C ALA A 277 7.82 -18.02 13.15
N PRO A 278 7.77 -18.81 12.06
CA PRO A 278 8.77 -19.85 11.80
C PRO A 278 10.14 -19.28 11.40
N ALA A 279 10.16 -18.05 10.89
CA ALA A 279 11.37 -17.35 10.46
C ALA A 279 11.39 -15.91 11.03
N PRO A 280 11.61 -15.74 12.36
CA PRO A 280 11.50 -14.43 13.00
C PRO A 280 12.62 -13.46 12.59
N ASN A 281 13.81 -13.92 12.24
CA ASN A 281 14.90 -13.05 11.79
C ASN A 281 14.67 -12.56 10.35
N ALA A 282 14.21 -13.42 9.45
CA ALA A 282 13.79 -13.05 8.10
C ALA A 282 12.60 -12.09 8.14
N ALA A 283 11.65 -12.29 9.06
CA ALA A 283 10.54 -11.38 9.30
C ALA A 283 11.00 -9.99 9.73
N LYS A 284 11.93 -9.90 10.71
CA LYS A 284 12.51 -8.62 11.14
C LYS A 284 13.24 -7.94 9.98
N LEU A 285 14.05 -8.69 9.23
CA LEU A 285 14.79 -8.18 8.07
C LEU A 285 13.84 -7.67 6.98
N TYR A 286 12.71 -8.35 6.76
CA TYR A 286 11.67 -7.89 5.84
C TYR A 286 11.00 -6.60 6.31
N VAL A 287 10.71 -6.45 7.60
CA VAL A 287 10.16 -5.20 8.15
C VAL A 287 11.15 -4.04 7.99
N GLU A 288 12.46 -4.28 8.23
CA GLU A 288 13.52 -3.28 7.96
C GLU A 288 13.56 -2.89 6.48
N PHE A 289 13.52 -3.88 5.58
CA PHE A 289 13.48 -3.66 4.13
C PHE A 289 12.28 -2.81 3.72
N MET A 290 11.09 -3.09 4.26
CA MET A 290 9.88 -2.33 3.96
C MET A 290 9.95 -0.86 4.42
N LEU A 291 10.86 -0.55 5.35
CA LEU A 291 11.14 0.79 5.84
C LEU A 291 12.40 1.39 5.19
N ASP A 292 12.82 0.89 4.04
CA ASP A 292 13.97 1.44 3.31
C ASP A 292 13.56 1.97 1.92
N LYS A 293 14.44 2.78 1.35
CA LYS A 293 14.27 3.46 0.06
C LYS A 293 13.93 2.47 -1.05
N GLU A 294 14.59 1.31 -1.09
CA GLU A 294 14.41 0.31 -2.14
C GLU A 294 12.97 -0.21 -2.20
N ALA A 295 12.39 -0.61 -1.06
CA ALA A 295 11.00 -1.04 -0.99
C ALA A 295 10.04 0.13 -1.32
N ALA A 296 10.33 1.33 -0.82
CA ALA A 296 9.54 2.52 -1.11
C ALA A 296 9.51 2.86 -2.61
N GLU A 297 10.63 2.70 -3.33
CA GLU A 297 10.68 2.88 -4.79
C GLU A 297 9.85 1.83 -5.54
N VAL A 298 9.82 0.58 -5.07
CA VAL A 298 8.95 -0.47 -5.63
C VAL A 298 7.48 -0.11 -5.40
N GLN A 299 7.12 0.34 -4.19
CA GLN A 299 5.77 0.77 -3.85
C GLN A 299 5.32 1.93 -4.73
N VAL A 300 6.13 2.98 -4.85
CA VAL A 300 5.80 4.15 -5.67
C VAL A 300 5.67 3.81 -7.16
N LYS A 301 6.53 2.94 -7.71
CA LYS A 301 6.38 2.40 -9.08
C LYS A 301 5.06 1.65 -9.28
N SER A 302 4.43 1.25 -8.20
CA SER A 302 3.10 0.61 -8.17
C SER A 302 1.99 1.61 -7.80
N HIS A 303 2.24 2.91 -7.84
CA HIS A 303 1.33 3.98 -7.41
C HIS A 303 0.89 3.90 -5.94
N SER A 304 1.53 3.10 -5.12
CA SER A 304 1.33 3.13 -3.66
C SER A 304 2.03 4.34 -3.05
N LEU A 305 1.49 4.87 -1.97
CA LEU A 305 2.13 5.96 -1.23
C LEU A 305 3.39 5.46 -0.53
N SER A 306 4.47 6.23 -0.61
CA SER A 306 5.64 5.95 0.21
C SER A 306 5.38 6.31 1.68
N VAL A 307 5.72 5.39 2.57
CA VAL A 307 5.81 5.70 4.01
C VAL A 307 7.17 6.29 4.39
N ILE A 308 8.13 6.34 3.46
CA ILE A 308 9.52 6.75 3.69
C ILE A 308 9.73 8.19 3.22
N LYS A 309 10.43 8.99 4.05
CA LYS A 309 10.78 10.38 3.77
C LYS A 309 11.58 10.53 2.48
N GLY A 310 11.33 11.62 1.74
CA GLY A 310 12.14 12.01 0.58
C GLY A 310 11.90 11.20 -0.69
N ILE A 311 10.91 10.30 -0.72
CA ILE A 311 10.52 9.55 -1.92
C ILE A 311 9.43 10.34 -2.66
N LYS A 312 9.67 10.63 -3.93
CA LYS A 312 8.71 11.35 -4.79
C LYS A 312 7.54 10.45 -5.16
N ALA A 313 6.34 11.05 -5.26
CA ALA A 313 5.16 10.35 -5.77
C ALA A 313 5.37 9.84 -7.20
N ALA A 314 4.61 8.82 -7.59
CA ALA A 314 4.62 8.28 -8.95
C ALA A 314 4.17 9.34 -9.97
N PRO A 315 4.63 9.24 -11.24
CA PRO A 315 4.14 10.13 -12.30
C PRO A 315 2.62 10.10 -12.41
N GLY A 316 1.99 11.28 -12.39
CA GLY A 316 0.53 11.43 -12.47
C GLY A 316 -0.23 11.18 -11.17
N ALA A 317 0.43 10.80 -10.07
CA ALA A 317 -0.13 10.83 -8.72
C ALA A 317 0.21 12.19 -8.05
N LYS A 318 -0.65 12.62 -7.12
CA LYS A 318 -0.36 13.81 -6.29
C LYS A 318 0.54 13.42 -5.12
N PRO A 319 1.49 14.28 -4.72
CA PRO A 319 2.19 14.15 -3.45
C PRO A 319 1.20 14.15 -2.27
N LEU A 320 1.50 13.40 -1.21
CA LEU A 320 0.59 13.28 -0.05
C LEU A 320 0.29 14.64 0.60
N GLU A 321 1.26 15.54 0.62
CA GLU A 321 1.15 16.91 1.13
C GLU A 321 0.16 17.78 0.36
N ASP A 322 -0.10 17.47 -0.91
CA ASP A 322 -1.04 18.19 -1.79
C ASP A 322 -2.46 17.59 -1.77
N ILE A 323 -2.67 16.54 -0.98
CA ILE A 323 -3.94 15.82 -0.92
C ILE A 323 -4.63 16.11 0.40
N LYS A 324 -5.88 16.57 0.33
CA LYS A 324 -6.73 16.58 1.53
C LYS A 324 -7.03 15.15 1.93
N VAL A 325 -6.40 14.68 2.99
CA VAL A 325 -6.64 13.34 3.53
C VAL A 325 -7.52 13.40 4.76
N VAL A 326 -8.35 12.39 4.90
CA VAL A 326 -9.22 12.14 6.06
C VAL A 326 -9.04 10.68 6.49
N ARG A 327 -9.14 10.45 7.80
CA ARG A 327 -9.07 9.11 8.37
C ARG A 327 -9.80 9.10 9.72
N PRO A 328 -10.60 8.07 10.03
CA PRO A 328 -11.06 7.83 11.40
C PRO A 328 -9.88 7.50 12.31
N THR A 329 -10.00 7.76 13.60
CA THR A 329 -9.01 7.31 14.58
C THR A 329 -8.94 5.77 14.62
N GLU A 330 -7.86 5.21 15.18
CA GLU A 330 -7.76 3.75 15.34
C GLU A 330 -8.82 3.18 16.27
N GLU A 331 -9.22 3.95 17.28
CA GLU A 331 -10.32 3.59 18.18
C GLU A 331 -11.66 3.55 17.42
N GLU A 332 -11.97 4.58 16.62
CA GLU A 332 -13.18 4.63 15.78
C GLU A 332 -13.22 3.46 14.78
N ILE A 333 -12.07 3.09 14.21
CA ILE A 333 -11.98 1.95 13.29
C ILE A 333 -12.20 0.63 14.05
N THR A 334 -11.56 0.48 15.20
CA THR A 334 -11.61 -0.75 16.00
C THR A 334 -13.00 -1.04 16.52
N VAL A 335 -13.69 -0.01 16.99
CA VAL A 335 -15.08 -0.12 17.48
C VAL A 335 -16.07 -0.15 16.32
N GLY A 336 -15.87 0.68 15.31
CA GLY A 336 -16.83 0.90 14.23
C GLY A 336 -16.90 -0.24 13.22
N ILE A 337 -15.80 -0.90 12.86
CA ILE A 337 -15.83 -1.96 11.83
C ILE A 337 -16.79 -3.11 12.20
N PRO A 338 -16.79 -3.67 13.42
CA PRO A 338 -17.79 -4.67 13.81
C PRO A 338 -19.24 -4.18 13.67
N GLU A 339 -19.53 -2.94 14.08
CA GLU A 339 -20.85 -2.33 14.00
C GLU A 339 -21.32 -2.13 12.56
N VAL A 340 -20.48 -1.48 11.73
CA VAL A 340 -20.86 -1.17 10.34
C VAL A 340 -21.02 -2.41 9.48
N LYS A 341 -20.39 -3.54 9.79
CA LYS A 341 -20.60 -4.80 9.08
C LYS A 341 -22.05 -5.29 9.19
N ALA A 342 -22.62 -5.23 10.39
CA ALA A 342 -24.02 -5.64 10.61
C ALA A 342 -24.98 -4.68 9.89
N LYS A 343 -24.82 -3.37 10.10
CA LYS A 343 -25.65 -2.36 9.44
C LYS A 343 -25.57 -2.44 7.91
N PHE A 344 -24.37 -2.67 7.37
CA PHE A 344 -24.14 -2.78 5.92
C PHE A 344 -24.88 -3.99 5.32
N ARG A 345 -24.77 -5.15 5.97
CA ARG A 345 -25.52 -6.35 5.59
C ARG A 345 -27.03 -6.08 5.58
N ASP A 346 -27.55 -5.44 6.63
CA ASP A 346 -29.00 -5.20 6.79
C ASP A 346 -29.50 -4.16 5.76
N THR A 347 -28.66 -3.15 5.40
CA THR A 347 -29.00 -2.13 4.40
C THR A 347 -28.98 -2.68 2.97
N PHE A 348 -27.98 -3.48 2.62
CA PHE A 348 -27.79 -3.97 1.25
C PHE A 348 -28.33 -5.39 1.01
N GLY A 349 -28.83 -6.09 2.02
CA GLY A 349 -29.41 -7.43 1.93
C GLY A 349 -28.39 -8.55 1.64
N ILE A 350 -27.14 -8.41 2.08
CA ILE A 350 -26.02 -9.32 1.72
C ILE A 350 -25.22 -9.76 2.96
#